data_e2d98629fdcfd2588e7ed225b69bc145
#
_entry.id   e2d98629fdcfd2588e7ed225b69bc145
#
_cell.length_a   1.000
_cell.length_b   1.000
_cell.length_c   1.000
_cell.angle_alpha   90.00
_cell.angle_beta   90.00
_cell.angle_gamma   90.00
#
_symmetry.space_group_name_H-M   'P 1'
#
loop_
_entity.id
_entity.type
_entity.pdbx_description
1 polymer ?
#
loop_
_entity_poly.entity_id
_entity_poly.type
_entity_poly.pdbx_seq_one_letter_code
_entity_poly.pdbx_strand_id
1 'polypeptide(L)'
;YYGKMPGKMEKAIGVYNSKHQYAGHTALGGAQYEKYGIRHITLLIHWNKSNRDTEKVTTELFDRIRQIRDAEINGEKIKFFMPMYEPQDIGTDDDGIYESVIETAVIFEKKGSE
;
A
#
# COMPACT_ATOMS: atom_id res chain seq x y z
N TYR A 1 2.08 -9.13 5.58
CA TYR A 1 0.84 -9.84 5.82
C TYR A 1 -0.32 -9.22 5.08
N TYR A 2 -1.20 -10.04 4.62
CA TYR A 2 -2.45 -9.59 4.03
C TYR A 2 -3.57 -9.93 5.00
N GLY A 3 -4.35 -8.91 5.39
CA GLY A 3 -5.38 -9.08 6.37
C GLY A 3 -4.87 -8.75 7.77
N LYS A 4 -5.49 -9.36 8.78
CA LYS A 4 -5.17 -9.03 10.16
C LYS A 4 -3.84 -9.64 10.57
N MET A 5 -2.96 -8.81 11.14
CA MET A 5 -1.68 -9.27 11.62
C MET A 5 -1.80 -9.94 12.98
N PRO A 6 -0.96 -10.96 13.23
CA PRO A 6 -0.90 -11.55 14.58
C PRO A 6 -0.48 -10.51 15.60
N GLY A 7 -1.09 -10.55 16.77
CA GLY A 7 -0.90 -9.50 17.75
C GLY A 7 0.46 -9.42 18.40
N LYS A 8 1.25 -10.47 18.33
CA LYS A 8 2.55 -10.47 18.99
C LYS A 8 3.72 -10.36 18.04
N MET A 9 3.45 -10.16 16.77
CA MET A 9 4.53 -10.06 15.79
C MET A 9 5.15 -8.67 15.85
N GLU A 10 6.48 -8.62 15.84
CA GLU A 10 7.18 -7.35 15.90
C GLU A 10 7.39 -6.77 14.50
N LYS A 11 8.28 -7.31 13.72
CA LYS A 11 8.61 -6.73 12.43
C LYS A 11 7.73 -7.31 11.34
N ALA A 12 6.70 -6.56 10.98
CA ALA A 12 5.73 -7.03 9.98
C ALA A 12 5.21 -5.88 9.15
N ILE A 13 4.79 -6.20 7.94
CA ILE A 13 4.13 -5.26 7.06
C ILE A 13 2.82 -5.88 6.64
N GLY A 14 1.73 -5.22 6.96
CA GLY A 14 0.41 -5.70 6.60
C GLY A 14 -0.10 -4.96 5.38
N VAL A 15 -0.87 -5.67 4.56
CA VAL A 15 -1.48 -5.09 3.38
C VAL A 15 -2.98 -5.20 3.54
N TYR A 16 -3.67 -4.08 3.51
CA TYR A 16 -5.11 -4.04 3.71
C TYR A 16 -5.77 -3.28 2.59
N ASN A 17 -7.00 -3.64 2.28
CA ASN A 17 -7.80 -2.82 1.38
C ASN A 17 -8.11 -1.52 2.10
N SER A 18 -7.84 -0.40 1.44
CA SER A 18 -8.11 0.89 2.02
C SER A 18 -9.62 1.12 2.07
N LYS A 19 -10.06 1.77 3.13
CA LYS A 19 -11.47 2.15 3.27
C LYS A 19 -11.79 3.39 2.45
N HIS A 20 -10.78 4.08 1.98
CA HIS A 20 -10.99 5.27 1.16
C HIS A 20 -11.34 4.84 -0.24
N GLN A 21 -12.52 5.17 -0.65
CA GLN A 21 -12.96 4.89 -2.00
C GLN A 21 -13.16 6.21 -2.69
N TYR A 22 -12.46 6.38 -3.79
CA TYR A 22 -12.63 7.57 -4.58
C TYR A 22 -13.80 7.39 -5.51
N ALA A 23 -14.84 8.12 -5.25
CA ALA A 23 -15.88 8.24 -6.25
C ALA A 23 -15.31 8.89 -7.49
N GLY A 24 -14.28 9.68 -7.31
CA GLY A 24 -13.72 10.44 -8.40
C GLY A 24 -12.90 9.67 -9.41
N HIS A 25 -12.65 8.41 -9.17
CA HIS A 25 -11.85 7.64 -10.12
C HIS A 25 -12.50 7.58 -11.49
N THR A 26 -13.78 7.83 -11.54
CA THR A 26 -14.49 7.87 -12.82
C THR A 26 -14.03 9.04 -13.68
N ALA A 27 -13.42 10.03 -13.06
CA ALA A 27 -12.91 11.15 -13.82
C ALA A 27 -11.73 10.75 -14.69
N LEU A 28 -11.11 9.65 -14.40
CA LEU A 28 -10.09 9.09 -15.26
C LEU A 28 -10.70 8.38 -16.45
N GLY A 29 -12.00 8.37 -16.50
CA GLY A 29 -12.74 7.56 -17.42
C GLY A 29 -12.38 7.71 -18.86
N GLY A 30 -13.21 7.22 -19.70
CA GLY A 30 -12.91 7.04 -21.08
C GLY A 30 -12.61 5.57 -21.30
N ALA A 31 -12.90 5.14 -22.48
CA ALA A 31 -12.78 3.74 -22.82
C ALA A 31 -11.39 3.19 -22.58
N GLN A 32 -10.38 4.04 -22.68
CA GLN A 32 -9.01 3.58 -22.50
C GLN A 32 -8.72 3.05 -21.11
N TYR A 33 -9.52 3.45 -20.13
CA TYR A 33 -9.29 3.00 -18.76
C TYR A 33 -10.00 1.70 -18.45
N GLU A 34 -10.72 1.15 -19.39
CA GLU A 34 -11.36 -0.14 -19.19
C GLU A 34 -10.35 -1.26 -19.06
N LYS A 35 -9.14 -1.05 -19.55
CA LYS A 35 -8.10 -2.07 -19.48
C LYS A 35 -7.35 -2.05 -18.15
N TYR A 36 -7.56 -1.03 -17.36
CA TYR A 36 -6.83 -0.86 -16.10
C TYR A 36 -7.80 -0.74 -14.95
N GLY A 37 -7.38 -1.25 -13.81
CA GLY A 37 -8.13 -1.09 -12.59
C GLY A 37 -7.31 -0.28 -11.61
N ILE A 38 -8.01 0.28 -10.63
CA ILE A 38 -7.38 1.02 -9.55
C ILE A 38 -7.87 0.43 -8.24
N ARG A 39 -6.93 0.08 -7.38
CA ARG A 39 -7.27 -0.42 -6.06
C ARG A 39 -6.52 0.41 -5.03
N HIS A 40 -7.21 0.79 -3.99
CA HIS A 40 -6.58 1.55 -2.91
C HIS A 40 -6.24 0.60 -1.79
N ILE A 41 -4.99 0.64 -1.37
CA ILE A 41 -4.51 -0.23 -0.30
C ILE A 41 -3.81 0.59 0.75
N THR A 42 -3.78 0.05 1.95
CA THR A 42 -3.05 0.60 3.07
C THR A 42 -1.94 -0.39 3.43
N LEU A 43 -0.72 0.11 3.49
CA LEU A 43 0.40 -0.68 3.97
C LEU A 43 0.65 -0.25 5.42
N LEU A 44 0.53 -1.19 6.34
CA LEU A 44 0.79 -0.92 7.74
C LEU A 44 2.16 -1.48 8.09
N ILE A 45 3.05 -0.61 8.50
CA ILE A 45 4.38 -1.00 8.92
C ILE A 45 4.38 -1.08 10.43
N HIS A 46 4.47 -2.29 10.96
CA HIS A 46 4.51 -2.57 12.39
C HIS A 46 5.91 -3.12 12.65
N TRP A 47 6.78 -2.28 13.20
CA TRP A 47 8.19 -2.62 13.14
C TRP A 47 8.78 -3.01 14.49
N ASN A 48 9.23 -2.04 15.27
CA ASN A 48 9.84 -2.35 16.57
C ASN A 48 9.65 -1.17 17.52
N LYS A 49 10.34 -1.21 18.64
CA LYS A 49 10.18 -0.18 19.68
C LYS A 49 11.02 1.05 19.42
N SER A 50 11.66 1.14 18.25
CA SER A 50 12.46 2.29 17.86
C SER A 50 11.73 3.10 16.81
N ASN A 51 11.41 4.34 17.15
CA ASN A 51 10.77 5.22 16.19
C ASN A 51 11.67 5.46 14.98
N ARG A 52 12.97 5.60 15.23
CA ARG A 52 13.93 5.83 14.15
C ARG A 52 13.96 4.67 13.17
N ASP A 53 14.01 3.44 13.68
CA ASP A 53 14.05 2.27 12.81
C ASP A 53 12.77 2.14 11.99
N THR A 54 11.64 2.38 12.64
CA THR A 54 10.34 2.29 11.98
C THR A 54 10.24 3.33 10.86
N GLU A 55 10.68 4.54 11.13
CA GLU A 55 10.66 5.60 10.14
C GLU A 55 11.57 5.26 8.96
N LYS A 56 12.75 4.71 9.25
CA LYS A 56 13.69 4.34 8.20
C LYS A 56 13.11 3.29 7.27
N VAL A 57 12.52 2.24 7.86
CA VAL A 57 11.93 1.17 7.07
C VAL A 57 10.76 1.68 6.26
N THR A 58 9.94 2.54 6.86
CA THR A 58 8.79 3.11 6.18
C THR A 58 9.23 3.94 4.97
N THR A 59 10.26 4.76 5.15
CA THR A 59 10.77 5.58 4.07
C THR A 59 11.35 4.73 2.95
N GLU A 60 12.10 3.70 3.30
CA GLU A 60 12.66 2.80 2.30
C GLU A 60 11.57 2.10 1.50
N LEU A 61 10.53 1.63 2.18
CA LEU A 61 9.43 0.97 1.51
C LEU A 61 8.70 1.96 0.58
N PHE A 62 8.45 3.15 1.07
CA PHE A 62 7.80 4.20 0.30
C PHE A 62 8.58 4.48 -0.99
N ASP A 63 9.90 4.62 -0.86
CA ASP A 63 10.73 4.88 -2.03
C ASP A 63 10.72 3.72 -3.02
N ARG A 64 10.71 2.50 -2.50
CA ARG A 64 10.71 1.32 -3.36
C ARG A 64 9.41 1.19 -4.14
N ILE A 65 8.27 1.39 -3.49
CA ILE A 65 7.00 1.25 -4.21
C ILE A 65 6.83 2.33 -5.26
N ARG A 66 7.41 3.49 -5.05
CA ARG A 66 7.34 4.57 -6.03
C ARG A 66 8.15 4.26 -7.28
N GLN A 67 9.06 3.32 -7.21
CA GLN A 67 9.90 2.95 -8.33
C GLN A 67 9.38 1.74 -9.09
N ILE A 68 8.37 1.08 -8.58
CA ILE A 68 7.84 -0.10 -9.25
C ILE A 68 7.09 0.30 -10.51
N ARG A 69 7.47 -0.35 -11.61
CA ARG A 69 6.82 -0.15 -12.91
C ARG A 69 6.70 -1.50 -13.58
N ASP A 70 5.53 -1.78 -14.12
CA ASP A 70 5.31 -2.95 -14.95
C ASP A 70 5.75 -4.25 -14.29
N ALA A 71 5.41 -4.40 -13.02
CA ALA A 71 5.74 -5.61 -12.25
C ALA A 71 4.62 -6.63 -12.39
N GLU A 72 4.99 -7.89 -12.23
CA GLU A 72 4.00 -8.96 -12.21
C GLU A 72 4.01 -9.61 -10.84
N ILE A 73 2.85 -9.62 -10.18
CA ILE A 73 2.73 -10.16 -8.83
C ILE A 73 1.53 -11.09 -8.81
N ASN A 74 1.78 -12.36 -8.50
CA ASN A 74 0.73 -13.37 -8.43
C ASN A 74 -0.10 -13.43 -9.72
N GLY A 75 0.56 -13.29 -10.85
CA GLY A 75 -0.11 -13.38 -12.13
C GLY A 75 -0.83 -12.10 -12.56
N GLU A 76 -0.79 -11.07 -11.75
CA GLU A 76 -1.40 -9.78 -12.10
C GLU A 76 -0.32 -8.78 -12.45
N LYS A 77 -0.58 -8.01 -13.46
CA LYS A 77 0.38 -7.00 -13.93
C LYS A 77 0.10 -5.67 -13.26
N ILE A 78 1.05 -5.24 -12.45
CA ILE A 78 0.97 -3.97 -11.75
C ILE A 78 1.69 -2.94 -12.60
N LYS A 79 0.99 -1.90 -13.00
CA LYS A 79 1.60 -0.87 -13.82
C LYS A 79 2.46 0.06 -12.96
N PHE A 80 1.88 0.57 -11.89
CA PHE A 80 2.63 1.40 -10.97
C PHE A 80 1.82 1.62 -9.69
N PHE A 81 2.51 2.12 -8.68
CA PHE A 81 1.89 2.55 -7.44
C PHE A 81 1.86 4.07 -7.40
N MET A 82 0.76 4.62 -6.92
CA MET A 82 0.61 6.05 -6.79
C MET A 82 0.26 6.38 -5.35
N PRO A 83 1.28 6.66 -4.52
CA PRO A 83 1.02 7.03 -3.12
C PRO A 83 0.16 8.28 -3.06
N MET A 84 -0.75 8.29 -2.10
CA MET A 84 -1.72 9.38 -2.00
C MET A 84 -1.14 10.55 -1.24
N TYR A 85 -0.25 10.27 -0.31
CA TYR A 85 0.44 11.30 0.46
C TYR A 85 1.63 10.66 1.16
N GLU A 86 2.39 11.46 1.87
CA GLU A 86 3.57 10.99 2.57
C GLU A 86 3.19 9.97 3.64
N PRO A 87 4.12 9.06 3.99
CA PRO A 87 3.85 8.11 5.06
C PRO A 87 3.43 8.80 6.35
N GLN A 88 2.53 8.16 7.08
CA GLN A 88 1.97 8.72 8.30
C GLN A 88 2.41 7.89 9.49
N ASP A 89 2.98 8.56 10.49
CA ASP A 89 3.32 7.93 11.77
C ASP A 89 2.04 7.90 12.60
N ILE A 90 1.64 6.71 13.02
CA ILE A 90 0.41 6.57 13.80
C ILE A 90 0.66 6.19 15.24
N GLY A 91 1.91 6.29 15.67
CA GLY A 91 2.24 6.07 17.07
C GLY A 91 2.61 4.64 17.39
N THR A 92 2.25 4.18 18.55
CA THR A 92 2.60 2.83 19.01
C THR A 92 1.35 2.02 19.31
N ASP A 93 1.50 0.71 19.24
CA ASP A 93 0.46 -0.19 19.69
C ASP A 93 0.56 -0.39 21.22
N ASP A 94 -0.25 -1.32 21.75
CA ASP A 94 -0.28 -1.56 23.20
C ASP A 94 1.03 -2.10 23.74
N ASP A 95 1.85 -2.69 22.88
CA ASP A 95 3.14 -3.24 23.28
C ASP A 95 4.30 -2.28 23.07
N GLY A 96 4.01 -1.06 22.64
CA GLY A 96 5.04 -0.06 22.42
C GLY A 96 5.73 -0.18 21.07
N ILE A 97 5.18 -0.94 20.17
CA ILE A 97 5.74 -1.09 18.82
C ILE A 97 5.28 0.06 17.94
N TYR A 98 6.21 0.75 17.32
CA TYR A 98 5.88 1.88 16.46
C TYR A 98 5.28 1.42 15.14
N GLU A 99 4.32 2.18 14.68
CA GLU A 99 3.59 1.87 13.46
C GLU A 99 3.51 3.08 12.55
N SER A 100 3.53 2.80 11.24
CA SER A 100 3.35 3.82 10.22
C SER A 100 2.46 3.25 9.13
N VAL A 101 1.80 4.11 8.38
CA VAL A 101 0.97 3.67 7.27
C VAL A 101 1.35 4.38 6.00
N ILE A 102 1.22 3.67 4.90
CA ILE A 102 1.36 4.22 3.55
C ILE A 102 0.04 3.93 2.83
N GLU A 103 -0.62 4.99 2.38
CA GLU A 103 -1.84 4.85 1.60
C GLU A 103 -1.47 5.03 0.14
N THR A 104 -1.79 4.06 -0.68
CA THR A 104 -1.41 4.13 -2.08
C THR A 104 -2.50 3.55 -2.97
N ALA A 105 -2.59 4.09 -4.17
CA ALA A 105 -3.37 3.49 -5.22
C ALA A 105 -2.47 2.56 -6.00
N VAL A 106 -3.02 1.44 -6.42
CA VAL A 106 -2.31 0.48 -7.27
C VAL A 106 -3.03 0.44 -8.59
N ILE A 107 -2.32 0.77 -9.64
CA ILE A 107 -2.88 0.72 -10.98
C ILE A 107 -2.42 -0.59 -11.61
N PHE A 108 -3.38 -1.40 -11.99
CA PHE A 108 -3.08 -2.73 -12.49
C PHE A 108 -3.83 -3.00 -13.78
N GLU A 109 -3.35 -3.97 -14.54
CA GLU A 109 -3.97 -4.35 -15.79
C GLU A 109 -5.03 -5.38 -15.52
N LYS A 110 -6.23 -5.13 -16.00
CA LYS A 110 -7.34 -6.05 -15.78
C LYS A 110 -7.18 -7.30 -16.62
N LYS A 111 -7.39 -8.43 -15.99
CA LYS A 111 -7.43 -9.68 -16.71
C LYS A 111 -8.82 -9.92 -17.25
N GLY A 112 -8.89 -10.70 -18.30
CA GLY A 112 -10.16 -11.17 -18.78
C GLY A 112 -11.00 -10.11 -19.44
N SER A 113 -10.38 -9.04 -19.84
CA SER A 113 -11.09 -8.00 -20.56
C SER A 113 -11.39 -8.42 -21.98
N GLU A 114 -10.84 -9.51 -22.39
CA GLU A 114 -11.12 -10.05 -23.72
C GLU A 114 -12.50 -10.67 -23.79
#